data_c55aa256d5793e6749e573535055d427
#
_entry.id   c55aa256d5793e6749e573535055d427
#
_cell.length_a   1.000
_cell.length_b   1.000
_cell.length_c   1.000
_cell.angle_alpha   90.00
_cell.angle_beta   90.00
_cell.angle_gamma   90.00
#
_symmetry.space_group_name_H-M   'P 1'
#
loop_
_entity.id
_entity.type
_entity.pdbx_description
1 polymer ?
#
loop_
_entity_poly.entity_id
_entity_poly.type
_entity_poly.pdbx_seq_one_letter_code
_entity_poly.pdbx_strand_id
1 'polypeptide(L)'
;MSLSKYHWEDISGKEIQINKRRIALAIDALCQVYIVKESELLNTSYRKKPVPDARRMLIHYMHNQLGIRHFHIQHYINSISHATSIYHCNKFDVYLRVESQTRHRYLLFRKMAGEFDDRLLELQIRQDELESMRQEVEDILKEINGDNTGN
;
A
#
# COMPACT_ATOMS: atom_id res chain seq x y z
N MET A 1 29.20 3.97 -19.90
CA MET A 1 28.02 3.13 -19.62
C MET A 1 26.96 3.94 -18.91
N SER A 2 25.75 3.90 -19.39
CA SER A 2 24.66 4.53 -18.65
C SER A 2 24.32 3.68 -17.42
N LEU A 3 23.94 4.33 -16.32
CA LEU A 3 23.52 3.66 -15.11
C LEU A 3 22.32 2.74 -15.36
N SER A 4 21.41 3.13 -16.25
CA SER A 4 20.24 2.33 -16.58
C SER A 4 20.61 0.98 -17.24
N LYS A 5 21.60 0.97 -18.13
CA LYS A 5 22.09 -0.26 -18.73
C LYS A 5 22.71 -1.19 -17.70
N TYR A 6 23.50 -0.62 -16.79
CA TYR A 6 24.14 -1.39 -15.72
C TYR A 6 23.10 -2.06 -14.81
N HIS A 7 22.12 -1.28 -14.33
CA HIS A 7 21.06 -1.82 -13.46
C HIS A 7 20.17 -2.83 -14.16
N TRP A 8 19.97 -2.66 -15.45
CA TRP A 8 19.17 -3.58 -16.25
C TRP A 8 19.83 -4.94 -16.39
N GLU A 9 21.14 -4.96 -16.54
CA GLU A 9 21.91 -6.19 -16.63
C GLU A 9 21.96 -6.99 -15.32
N ASP A 10 21.69 -6.34 -14.17
CA ASP A 10 21.67 -7.01 -12.87
C ASP A 10 20.44 -7.91 -12.67
N ILE A 11 19.43 -7.81 -13.54
CA ILE A 11 18.21 -8.59 -13.41
C ILE A 11 18.17 -9.66 -14.48
N SER A 12 18.10 -10.94 -14.06
CA SER A 12 17.96 -12.04 -14.99
C SER A 12 16.61 -12.04 -15.69
N GLY A 13 16.54 -12.56 -16.92
CA GLY A 13 15.29 -12.70 -17.66
C GLY A 13 14.25 -13.54 -16.90
N LYS A 14 14.69 -14.56 -16.19
CA LYS A 14 13.83 -15.40 -15.35
C LYS A 14 13.22 -14.61 -14.20
N GLU A 15 14.00 -13.77 -13.53
CA GLU A 15 13.55 -12.91 -12.45
C GLU A 15 12.51 -11.90 -12.94
N ILE A 16 12.74 -11.30 -14.11
CA ILE A 16 11.77 -10.39 -14.73
C ILE A 16 10.44 -11.10 -14.99
N GLN A 17 10.45 -12.33 -15.50
CA GLN A 17 9.23 -13.09 -15.76
C GLN A 17 8.48 -13.45 -14.47
N ILE A 18 9.19 -13.82 -13.41
CA ILE A 18 8.59 -14.11 -12.10
C ILE A 18 7.95 -12.84 -11.54
N ASN A 19 8.64 -11.71 -11.61
CA ASN A 19 8.12 -10.44 -11.15
C ASN A 19 6.87 -10.01 -11.93
N LYS A 20 6.87 -10.15 -13.25
CA LYS A 20 5.70 -9.83 -14.08
C LYS A 20 4.48 -10.64 -13.67
N ARG A 21 4.67 -11.93 -13.38
CA ARG A 21 3.58 -12.79 -12.91
C ARG A 21 3.04 -12.35 -11.56
N ARG A 22 3.92 -12.05 -10.61
CA ARG A 22 3.54 -11.58 -9.28
C ARG A 22 2.86 -10.21 -9.35
N ILE A 23 3.34 -9.32 -10.20
CA ILE A 23 2.73 -8.00 -10.42
C ILE A 23 1.34 -8.14 -11.05
N ALA A 24 1.16 -9.05 -12.01
CA ALA A 24 -0.14 -9.29 -12.62
C ALA A 24 -1.18 -9.74 -11.57
N LEU A 25 -0.79 -10.64 -10.67
CA LEU A 25 -1.64 -11.07 -9.56
C LEU A 25 -1.97 -9.91 -8.61
N ALA A 26 -0.98 -9.07 -8.33
CA ALA A 26 -1.16 -7.88 -7.49
C ALA A 26 -2.12 -6.87 -8.13
N ILE A 27 -2.00 -6.65 -9.43
CA ILE A 27 -2.90 -5.75 -10.16
C ILE A 27 -4.33 -6.26 -10.09
N ASP A 28 -4.56 -7.55 -10.32
CA ASP A 28 -5.88 -8.15 -10.23
C ASP A 28 -6.47 -7.95 -8.82
N ALA A 29 -5.68 -8.19 -7.79
CA ALA A 29 -6.10 -8.01 -6.40
C ALA A 29 -6.45 -6.55 -6.11
N LEU A 30 -5.64 -5.59 -6.56
CA LEU A 30 -5.90 -4.16 -6.36
C LEU A 30 -7.17 -3.70 -7.08
N CYS A 31 -7.39 -4.19 -8.30
CA CYS A 31 -8.60 -3.87 -9.05
C CYS A 31 -9.86 -4.33 -8.31
N GLN A 32 -9.78 -5.44 -7.56
CA GLN A 32 -10.89 -5.91 -6.75
C GLN A 32 -11.04 -5.13 -5.45
N VAL A 33 -9.93 -4.83 -4.76
CA VAL A 33 -9.96 -4.11 -3.48
C VAL A 33 -10.48 -2.68 -3.64
N TYR A 34 -10.04 -1.98 -4.69
CA TYR A 34 -10.41 -0.59 -4.93
C TYR A 34 -11.53 -0.41 -5.96
N ILE A 35 -11.98 -1.48 -6.61
CA ILE A 35 -13.00 -1.45 -7.66
C ILE A 35 -12.60 -0.46 -8.77
N VAL A 36 -11.42 -0.70 -9.32
CA VAL A 36 -10.86 0.11 -10.41
C VAL A 36 -10.49 -0.78 -11.59
N LYS A 37 -10.29 -0.19 -12.75
CA LYS A 37 -9.86 -0.91 -13.95
C LYS A 37 -8.34 -0.93 -14.05
N GLU A 38 -7.81 -2.02 -14.60
CA GLU A 38 -6.36 -2.14 -14.83
C GLU A 38 -5.83 -1.00 -15.70
N SER A 39 -6.55 -0.62 -16.76
CA SER A 39 -6.17 0.48 -17.64
C SER A 39 -6.06 1.81 -16.90
N GLU A 40 -6.92 2.05 -15.91
CA GLU A 40 -6.86 3.25 -15.07
C GLU A 40 -5.69 3.19 -14.10
N LEU A 41 -5.49 2.02 -13.48
CA LEU A 41 -4.40 1.80 -12.51
C LEU A 41 -3.03 2.04 -13.14
N LEU A 42 -2.81 1.56 -14.35
CA LEU A 42 -1.54 1.66 -15.05
C LEU A 42 -1.36 2.99 -15.81
N ASN A 43 -2.40 3.78 -15.95
CA ASN A 43 -2.32 5.10 -16.56
C ASN A 43 -1.97 6.15 -15.51
N THR A 44 -0.70 6.55 -15.46
CA THR A 44 -0.18 7.48 -14.46
C THR A 44 -0.77 8.89 -14.58
N SER A 45 -1.40 9.21 -15.71
CA SER A 45 -2.11 10.47 -15.91
C SER A 45 -3.52 10.46 -15.31
N TYR A 46 -4.06 9.29 -15.01
CA TYR A 46 -5.39 9.15 -14.41
C TYR A 46 -5.31 9.45 -12.92
N ARG A 47 -5.96 10.52 -12.48
CA ARG A 47 -5.83 11.04 -11.10
C ARG A 47 -7.13 11.03 -10.31
N LYS A 48 -8.17 10.40 -10.84
CA LYS A 48 -9.45 10.31 -10.14
C LYS A 48 -9.36 9.25 -9.03
N LYS A 49 -9.75 9.63 -7.81
CA LYS A 49 -9.77 8.69 -6.68
C LYS A 49 -10.74 7.53 -6.94
N PRO A 50 -10.44 6.31 -6.49
CA PRO A 50 -9.33 5.94 -5.63
C PRO A 50 -8.08 5.43 -6.38
N VAL A 51 -7.98 5.65 -7.68
CA VAL A 51 -6.90 5.09 -8.51
C VAL A 51 -5.50 5.49 -8.05
N PRO A 52 -5.22 6.77 -7.70
CA PRO A 52 -3.90 7.13 -7.18
C PRO A 52 -3.52 6.38 -5.91
N ASP A 53 -4.48 6.13 -5.02
CA ASP A 53 -4.23 5.37 -3.80
C ASP A 53 -3.89 3.91 -4.09
N ALA A 54 -4.62 3.30 -5.01
CA ALA A 54 -4.35 1.93 -5.47
C ALA A 54 -2.97 1.82 -6.13
N ARG A 55 -2.62 2.78 -6.98
CA ARG A 55 -1.31 2.82 -7.65
C ARG A 55 -0.18 2.96 -6.64
N ARG A 56 -0.34 3.80 -5.64
CA ARG A 56 0.65 3.97 -4.57
C ARG A 56 0.87 2.68 -3.79
N MET A 57 -0.21 1.98 -3.48
CA MET A 57 -0.13 0.66 -2.82
C MET A 57 0.61 -0.36 -3.68
N LEU A 58 0.38 -0.36 -4.99
CA LEU A 58 1.08 -1.24 -5.92
C LEU A 58 2.58 -0.96 -5.93
N ILE A 59 2.99 0.29 -6.03
CA ILE A 59 4.39 0.68 -6.06
C ILE A 59 5.09 0.28 -4.75
N HIS A 60 4.46 0.54 -3.62
CA HIS A 60 4.98 0.13 -2.32
C HIS A 60 5.15 -1.39 -2.23
N TYR A 61 4.16 -2.15 -2.69
CA TYR A 61 4.22 -3.60 -2.71
C TYR A 61 5.36 -4.11 -3.60
N MET A 62 5.51 -3.54 -4.78
CA MET A 62 6.59 -3.93 -5.71
C MET A 62 7.97 -3.72 -5.08
N HIS A 63 8.17 -2.62 -4.39
CA HIS A 63 9.45 -2.32 -3.76
C HIS A 63 9.68 -3.15 -2.49
N ASN A 64 8.73 -3.15 -1.55
CA ASN A 64 8.92 -3.75 -0.23
C ASN A 64 8.68 -5.25 -0.19
N GLN A 65 7.75 -5.78 -0.95
CA GLN A 65 7.44 -7.22 -0.93
C GLN A 65 8.12 -7.99 -2.06
N LEU A 66 8.17 -7.41 -3.25
CA LEU A 66 8.81 -8.07 -4.39
C LEU A 66 10.30 -7.76 -4.51
N GLY A 67 10.80 -6.81 -3.72
CA GLY A 67 12.20 -6.44 -3.73
C GLY A 67 12.67 -5.73 -4.99
N ILE A 68 11.75 -5.12 -5.75
CA ILE A 68 12.10 -4.39 -6.97
C ILE A 68 12.67 -3.03 -6.59
N ARG A 69 13.87 -2.72 -7.07
CA ARG A 69 14.50 -1.43 -6.83
C ARG A 69 13.65 -0.31 -7.42
N HIS A 70 13.60 0.84 -6.76
CA HIS A 70 12.87 2.01 -7.26
C HIS A 70 13.22 2.34 -8.70
N PHE A 71 14.48 2.19 -9.06
CA PHE A 71 14.98 2.45 -10.41
C PHE A 71 14.34 1.53 -11.46
N HIS A 72 13.98 0.30 -11.09
CA HIS A 72 13.42 -0.70 -12.00
C HIS A 72 11.89 -0.65 -12.07
N ILE A 73 11.21 0.07 -11.19
CA ILE A 73 9.74 0.18 -11.20
C ILE A 73 9.22 0.68 -12.56
N GLN A 74 9.95 1.60 -13.19
CA GLN A 74 9.58 2.17 -14.49
C GLN A 74 9.47 1.13 -15.61
N HIS A 75 10.10 -0.04 -15.46
CA HIS A 75 10.03 -1.10 -16.45
C HIS A 75 8.71 -1.86 -16.40
N TYR A 76 7.99 -1.75 -15.29
CA TYR A 76 6.70 -2.40 -15.08
C TYR A 76 5.54 -1.42 -15.14
N ILE A 77 5.75 -0.19 -14.69
CA ILE A 77 4.77 0.89 -14.73
C ILE A 77 5.41 2.08 -15.42
N ASN A 78 4.97 2.39 -16.63
CA ASN A 78 5.50 3.49 -17.42
C ASN A 78 5.33 4.82 -16.68
N SER A 79 6.28 5.73 -16.90
CA SER A 79 6.28 7.09 -16.37
C SER A 79 6.46 7.20 -14.85
N ILE A 80 6.85 6.13 -14.19
CA ILE A 80 7.22 6.17 -12.77
C ILE A 80 8.74 6.31 -12.66
N SER A 81 9.22 7.51 -12.39
CA SER A 81 10.64 7.76 -12.18
C SER A 81 11.11 7.20 -10.84
N HIS A 82 12.43 7.09 -10.70
CA HIS A 82 13.07 6.69 -9.43
C HIS A 82 12.57 7.58 -8.25
N ALA A 83 12.60 8.88 -8.44
CA ALA A 83 12.18 9.85 -7.41
C ALA A 83 10.69 9.70 -7.09
N THR A 84 9.84 9.50 -8.09
CA THR A 84 8.39 9.31 -7.92
C THR A 84 8.10 8.03 -7.16
N SER A 85 8.82 6.94 -7.46
CA SER A 85 8.69 5.67 -6.74
C SER A 85 9.03 5.83 -5.26
N ILE A 86 10.14 6.49 -4.94
CA ILE A 86 10.53 6.79 -3.55
C ILE A 86 9.45 7.61 -2.84
N TYR A 87 8.96 8.64 -3.49
CA TYR A 87 7.90 9.50 -2.96
C TYR A 87 6.65 8.68 -2.60
N HIS A 88 6.19 7.84 -3.50
CA HIS A 88 5.00 7.00 -3.25
C HIS A 88 5.20 6.02 -2.10
N CYS A 89 6.37 5.39 -2.00
CA CYS A 89 6.66 4.47 -0.91
C CYS A 89 6.69 5.18 0.45
N ASN A 90 7.33 6.34 0.53
CA ASN A 90 7.39 7.12 1.76
C ASN A 90 6.00 7.60 2.18
N LYS A 91 5.20 8.06 1.23
CA LYS A 91 3.85 8.53 1.47
C LYS A 91 2.96 7.38 1.97
N PHE A 92 3.07 6.21 1.36
CA PHE A 92 2.31 5.03 1.76
C PHE A 92 2.69 4.56 3.17
N ASP A 93 3.96 4.60 3.53
CA ASP A 93 4.41 4.26 4.89
C ASP A 93 3.73 5.15 5.94
N VAL A 94 3.58 6.45 5.64
CA VAL A 94 2.85 7.37 6.53
C VAL A 94 1.38 6.95 6.65
N TYR A 95 0.72 6.68 5.52
CA TYR A 95 -0.69 6.26 5.53
C TYR A 95 -0.91 4.95 6.28
N LEU A 96 0.00 3.98 6.14
CA LEU A 96 -0.06 2.73 6.90
C LEU A 96 -0.01 2.97 8.41
N ARG A 97 0.76 3.95 8.85
CA ARG A 97 0.89 4.27 10.28
C ARG A 97 -0.33 5.00 10.83
N VAL A 98 -0.91 5.92 10.05
CA VAL A 98 -1.94 6.83 10.55
C VAL A 98 -3.36 6.49 10.14
N GLU A 99 -3.55 5.69 9.08
CA GLU A 99 -4.88 5.39 8.55
C GLU A 99 -5.24 3.91 8.72
N SER A 100 -6.19 3.64 9.60
CA SER A 100 -6.73 2.29 9.81
C SER A 100 -7.30 1.70 8.52
N GLN A 101 -8.01 2.48 7.72
CA GLN A 101 -8.59 2.02 6.47
C GLN A 101 -7.53 1.57 5.47
N THR A 102 -6.41 2.27 5.38
CA THR A 102 -5.28 1.88 4.52
C THR A 102 -4.70 0.54 4.96
N ARG A 103 -4.54 0.32 6.28
CA ARG A 103 -4.08 -0.96 6.81
C ARG A 103 -5.03 -2.10 6.45
N HIS A 104 -6.33 -1.91 6.60
CA HIS A 104 -7.33 -2.92 6.26
C HIS A 104 -7.29 -3.29 4.77
N ARG A 105 -7.20 -2.30 3.91
CA ARG A 105 -7.10 -2.50 2.45
C ARG A 105 -5.81 -3.21 2.07
N TYR A 106 -4.71 -2.84 2.69
CA TYR A 106 -3.41 -3.45 2.44
C TYR A 106 -3.39 -4.92 2.88
N LEU A 107 -3.96 -5.22 4.03
CA LEU A 107 -4.09 -6.60 4.52
C LEU A 107 -4.92 -7.45 3.54
N LEU A 108 -6.06 -6.96 3.12
CA LEU A 108 -6.93 -7.65 2.15
C LEU A 108 -6.20 -7.86 0.82
N PHE A 109 -5.55 -6.83 0.32
CA PHE A 109 -4.77 -6.89 -0.91
C PHE A 109 -3.67 -7.96 -0.84
N ARG A 110 -2.90 -8.00 0.23
CA ARG A 110 -1.81 -8.97 0.38
C ARG A 110 -2.33 -10.40 0.44
N LYS A 111 -3.43 -10.62 1.12
CA LYS A 111 -4.10 -11.95 1.15
C LYS A 111 -4.53 -12.38 -0.25
N MET A 112 -5.15 -11.49 -1.00
CA MET A 112 -5.61 -11.78 -2.36
C MET A 112 -4.44 -11.98 -3.33
N ALA A 113 -3.34 -11.29 -3.12
CA ALA A 113 -2.13 -11.45 -3.92
C ALA A 113 -1.32 -12.71 -3.57
N GLY A 114 -1.76 -13.48 -2.57
CA GLY A 114 -1.10 -14.73 -2.17
C GLY A 114 0.02 -14.58 -1.16
N GLU A 115 0.11 -13.44 -0.48
CA GLU A 115 1.09 -13.22 0.58
C GLU A 115 0.49 -13.64 1.94
N PHE A 116 1.29 -14.28 2.78
CA PHE A 116 0.79 -14.89 4.01
C PHE A 116 1.30 -14.28 5.31
N ASP A 117 2.29 -13.41 5.27
CA ASP A 117 2.86 -12.85 6.49
C ASP A 117 2.18 -11.55 6.91
N ASP A 118 0.86 -11.64 7.12
CA ASP A 118 0.03 -10.49 7.50
C ASP A 118 -0.23 -10.41 8.99
N ARG A 119 0.35 -11.32 9.77
CA ARG A 119 0.05 -11.44 11.20
C ARG A 119 0.36 -10.17 11.98
N LEU A 120 1.49 -9.54 11.69
CA LEU A 120 1.85 -8.28 12.34
C LEU A 120 0.88 -7.17 12.01
N LEU A 121 0.43 -7.10 10.76
CA LEU A 121 -0.54 -6.10 10.32
C LEU A 121 -1.90 -6.34 10.97
N GLU A 122 -2.34 -7.60 11.09
CA GLU A 122 -3.57 -7.94 11.80
C GLU A 122 -3.52 -7.53 13.27
N LEU A 123 -2.39 -7.76 13.94
CA LEU A 123 -2.22 -7.35 15.33
C LEU A 123 -2.25 -5.83 15.47
N GLN A 124 -1.67 -5.11 14.52
CA GLN A 124 -1.72 -3.65 14.51
C GLN A 124 -3.16 -3.13 14.37
N ILE A 125 -3.94 -3.74 13.48
CA ILE A 125 -5.36 -3.39 13.29
C ILE A 125 -6.15 -3.63 14.57
N ARG A 126 -5.96 -4.78 15.23
CA ARG A 126 -6.61 -5.08 16.49
C ARG A 126 -6.24 -4.09 17.59
N GLN A 127 -4.98 -3.72 17.66
CA GLN A 127 -4.51 -2.74 18.63
C GLN A 127 -5.18 -1.38 18.41
N ASP A 128 -5.31 -0.95 17.15
CA ASP A 128 -5.98 0.30 16.81
C ASP A 128 -7.47 0.27 17.20
N GLU A 129 -8.15 -0.85 16.96
CA GLU A 129 -9.54 -1.03 17.34
C GLU A 129 -9.73 -0.93 18.86
N LEU A 130 -8.84 -1.58 19.62
CA LEU A 130 -8.87 -1.52 21.09
C LEU A 130 -8.60 -0.11 21.58
N GLU A 131 -7.68 0.60 20.96
CA GLU A 131 -7.38 2.00 21.28
C GLU A 131 -8.58 2.90 21.04
N SER A 132 -9.30 2.72 19.93
CA SER A 132 -10.52 3.46 19.62
C SER A 132 -11.62 3.18 20.64
N MET A 133 -11.80 1.90 21.01
CA MET A 133 -12.78 1.52 22.03
C MET A 133 -12.47 2.13 23.39
N ARG A 134 -11.19 2.12 23.77
CA ARG A 134 -10.73 2.74 25.00
C ARG A 134 -11.01 4.25 25.01
N GLN A 135 -10.77 4.92 23.90
CA GLN A 135 -11.03 6.34 23.75
C GLN A 135 -12.54 6.66 23.89
N GLU A 136 -13.40 5.83 23.28
CA GLU A 136 -14.86 5.98 23.44
C GLU A 136 -15.29 5.85 24.89
N VAL A 137 -14.75 4.86 25.61
CA VAL A 137 -15.05 4.69 27.04
C VAL A 137 -14.59 5.90 27.84
N GLU A 138 -13.39 6.41 27.59
CA GLU A 138 -12.88 7.60 28.27
C GLU A 138 -13.75 8.81 28.00
N ASP A 139 -14.22 9.01 26.77
CA ASP A 139 -15.09 10.11 26.40
C ASP A 139 -16.44 10.02 27.12
N ILE A 140 -17.03 8.83 27.19
CA ILE A 140 -18.27 8.58 27.92
C ILE A 140 -18.08 8.87 29.40
N LEU A 141 -16.99 8.42 30.00
CA LEU A 141 -16.68 8.70 31.41
C LEU A 141 -16.51 10.17 31.68
N LYS A 142 -15.89 10.93 30.79
CA LYS A 142 -15.77 12.37 30.87
C LYS A 142 -17.12 13.05 30.82
N GLU A 143 -18.03 12.61 29.95
CA GLU A 143 -19.40 13.16 29.89
C GLU A 143 -20.15 12.90 31.17
N ILE A 144 -20.08 11.70 31.72
CA ILE A 144 -20.72 11.34 32.99
C ILE A 144 -20.17 12.20 34.14
N ASN A 145 -18.85 12.32 34.24
CA ASN A 145 -18.19 13.11 35.26
C ASN A 145 -18.45 14.62 35.10
N GLY A 146 -18.51 15.08 33.84
CA GLY A 146 -18.87 16.48 33.54
C GLY A 146 -20.28 16.81 33.96
N ASP A 147 -21.25 15.94 33.74
CA ASP A 147 -22.62 16.10 34.17
C ASP A 147 -22.74 16.13 35.71
N ASN A 148 -21.97 15.28 36.40
CA ASN A 148 -21.93 15.23 37.85
C ASN A 148 -21.26 16.46 38.47
N THR A 149 -20.31 17.09 37.79
CA THR A 149 -19.63 18.29 38.29
C THR A 149 -20.36 19.58 37.91
N GLY A 150 -21.37 19.51 37.05
CA GLY A 150 -22.17 20.64 36.64
C GLY A 150 -23.26 21.06 37.64
N ASN A 151 -23.36 20.35 38.76
CA ASN A 151 -24.35 20.65 39.81
C ASN A 151 -23.67 21.38 40.98
#